data_2cb64cceb487fea3b0965c7538a5d900
#
_entry.id   2cb64cceb487fea3b0965c7538a5d900
#
_cell.length_a   1.000
_cell.length_b   1.000
_cell.length_c   1.000
_cell.angle_alpha   90.00
_cell.angle_beta   90.00
_cell.angle_gamma   90.00
#
_symmetry.space_group_name_H-M   'P 1'
#
loop_
_entity.id
_entity.type
_entity.pdbx_description
1 polymer ?
#
loop_
_entity_poly.entity_id
_entity_poly.type
_entity_poly.pdbx_seq_one_letter_code
_entity_poly.pdbx_strand_id
1 'polypeptide(L)'
;FEQAIMKAVRGAEIGHDCLISPKMLDLDDKTIHDRLSDCTDERLFVVYEALRRGVSVDEIHSITKIDEWFLYKLCKLIDMEKTLKNDFNEETYLEAKKIGYTDKVIEKITGKKIEKPVHAVFKMVDTCAAEFAAMTPYFYSTYDNEDEASEFIANRGHDRKTVIVFGSGPIRIGQGIEFDYASVHCVWALKEKGYDVVIVNNNPETVSTDFDTADRLYFEPLTDEDVMNIIRVEKPVGVVVAFGGQTAIKLTKHMAEHGVNILGTPPDAIDAAEDRERFDELLEQLKIKRPQGFTVMTCDEALEVANKIHYPVLMRPSYVLGGQNMICLLYTSPSPRDGATS
;
A
#
# COMPACT_ATOMS: atom_id res chain seq x y z
N PHE A 1 13.84 -12.37 6.02
CA PHE A 1 12.95 -11.78 7.02
C PHE A 1 12.84 -10.26 6.85
N GLU A 2 13.97 -9.54 6.76
CA GLU A 2 14.03 -8.09 6.71
C GLU A 2 13.19 -7.54 5.54
N GLN A 3 13.40 -8.05 4.34
CA GLN A 3 12.61 -7.67 3.16
C GLN A 3 11.12 -8.01 3.32
N ALA A 4 10.81 -9.19 3.87
CA ALA A 4 9.43 -9.63 4.07
C ALA A 4 8.66 -8.71 5.02
N ILE A 5 9.25 -8.34 6.18
CA ILE A 5 8.59 -7.44 7.13
C ILE A 5 8.40 -6.03 6.55
N MET A 6 9.35 -5.53 5.77
CA MET A 6 9.24 -4.23 5.10
C MET A 6 8.13 -4.24 4.04
N LYS A 7 8.02 -5.30 3.25
CA LYS A 7 6.90 -5.50 2.31
C LYS A 7 5.56 -5.64 3.04
N ALA A 8 5.51 -6.39 4.14
CA ALA A 8 4.29 -6.56 4.92
C ALA A 8 3.77 -5.22 5.47
N VAL A 9 4.65 -4.36 5.98
CA VAL A 9 4.29 -3.02 6.47
C VAL A 9 3.71 -2.16 5.35
N ARG A 10 4.32 -2.16 4.15
CA ARG A 10 3.77 -1.45 2.99
C ARG A 10 2.44 -2.06 2.53
N GLY A 11 2.38 -3.39 2.49
CA GLY A 11 1.18 -4.13 2.08
C GLY A 11 0.00 -3.96 3.03
N ALA A 12 0.22 -3.67 4.31
CA ALA A 12 -0.84 -3.39 5.28
C ALA A 12 -1.58 -2.06 5.00
N GLU A 13 -1.01 -1.19 4.17
CA GLU A 13 -1.59 0.10 3.74
C GLU A 13 -2.03 1.02 4.89
N ILE A 14 -1.28 1.01 5.97
CA ILE A 14 -1.48 1.86 7.16
C ILE A 14 -0.76 3.22 7.07
N GLY A 15 -0.30 3.59 5.87
CA GLY A 15 0.40 4.84 5.63
C GLY A 15 1.89 4.83 5.99
N HIS A 16 2.48 3.66 6.16
CA HIS A 16 3.90 3.48 6.46
C HIS A 16 4.64 2.84 5.28
N ASP A 17 5.72 3.47 4.84
CA ASP A 17 6.62 2.92 3.81
C ASP A 17 7.73 2.03 4.43
N CYS A 18 7.93 2.12 5.75
CA CYS A 18 8.92 1.36 6.52
C CYS A 18 8.51 1.30 8.01
N LEU A 19 9.36 0.71 8.85
CA LEU A 19 9.12 0.57 10.30
C LEU A 19 9.29 1.87 11.11
N ILE A 20 9.79 2.96 10.50
CA ILE A 20 9.86 4.27 11.14
C ILE A 20 8.47 4.90 11.16
N SER A 21 7.86 4.96 12.33
CA SER A 21 6.55 5.60 12.50
C SER A 21 6.70 7.02 13.01
N PRO A 22 6.17 8.05 12.30
CA PRO A 22 6.17 9.42 12.78
C PRO A 22 5.57 9.56 14.18
N LYS A 23 4.49 8.83 14.46
CA LYS A 23 3.82 8.84 15.76
C LYS A 23 4.73 8.38 16.90
N MET A 24 5.63 7.42 16.65
CA MET A 24 6.57 6.95 17.66
C MET A 24 7.73 7.93 17.87
N LEU A 25 8.12 8.67 16.83
CA LEU A 25 9.18 9.68 16.93
C LEU A 25 8.82 10.84 17.86
N ASP A 26 7.53 11.17 17.97
CA ASP A 26 7.03 12.27 18.80
C ASP A 26 6.92 11.91 20.29
N LEU A 27 7.04 10.62 20.65
CA LEU A 27 6.96 10.15 22.04
C LEU A 27 8.31 10.26 22.75
N ASP A 28 8.29 10.51 24.04
CA ASP A 28 9.50 10.48 24.88
C ASP A 28 9.96 9.05 25.17
N ASP A 29 11.22 8.90 25.65
CA ASP A 29 11.84 7.60 25.89
C ASP A 29 11.09 6.78 26.94
N LYS A 30 10.56 7.46 27.97
CA LYS A 30 9.78 6.82 29.02
C LYS A 30 8.49 6.23 28.47
N THR A 31 7.76 7.00 27.68
CA THR A 31 6.50 6.55 27.05
C THR A 31 6.75 5.38 26.10
N ILE A 32 7.81 5.41 25.29
CA ILE A 32 8.19 4.27 24.42
C ILE A 32 8.48 3.03 25.27
N HIS A 33 9.25 3.17 26.36
CA HIS A 33 9.58 2.06 27.23
C HIS A 33 8.34 1.47 27.92
N ASP A 34 7.47 2.32 28.48
CA ASP A 34 6.25 1.88 29.17
C ASP A 34 5.31 1.12 28.20
N ARG A 35 5.25 1.54 26.93
CA ARG A 35 4.43 0.90 25.89
C ARG A 35 4.97 -0.44 25.37
N LEU A 36 6.19 -0.85 25.69
CA LEU A 36 6.72 -2.17 25.33
C LEU A 36 5.89 -3.32 25.93
N SER A 37 5.27 -3.10 27.09
CA SER A 37 4.39 -4.09 27.72
C SER A 37 3.02 -4.20 27.05
N ASP A 38 2.60 -3.20 26.28
CA ASP A 38 1.29 -3.14 25.65
C ASP A 38 1.24 -4.04 24.40
N CYS A 39 0.26 -4.93 24.34
CA CYS A 39 0.06 -5.82 23.20
C CYS A 39 -1.00 -5.24 22.26
N THR A 40 -0.63 -4.16 21.54
CA THR A 40 -1.47 -3.47 20.57
C THR A 40 -0.99 -3.70 19.15
N ASP A 41 -1.76 -3.24 18.18
CA ASP A 41 -1.40 -3.20 16.75
C ASP A 41 -0.17 -2.32 16.45
N GLU A 42 0.14 -1.36 17.34
CA GLU A 42 1.32 -0.49 17.22
C GLU A 42 2.60 -1.11 17.81
N ARG A 43 2.51 -2.27 18.45
CA ARG A 43 3.62 -2.89 19.19
C ARG A 43 4.90 -3.05 18.36
N LEU A 44 4.77 -3.44 17.09
CA LEU A 44 5.92 -3.58 16.19
C LEU A 44 6.70 -2.27 16.03
N PHE A 45 6.00 -1.17 15.88
CA PHE A 45 6.60 0.15 15.74
C PHE A 45 7.20 0.67 17.05
N VAL A 46 6.58 0.37 18.18
CA VAL A 46 7.13 0.67 19.53
C VAL A 46 8.43 -0.08 19.75
N VAL A 47 8.48 -1.38 19.48
CA VAL A 47 9.68 -2.22 19.59
C VAL A 47 10.79 -1.70 18.68
N TYR A 48 10.46 -1.37 17.42
CA TYR A 48 11.44 -0.85 16.48
C TYR A 48 12.05 0.48 16.95
N GLU A 49 11.21 1.40 17.45
CA GLU A 49 11.68 2.69 17.94
C GLU A 49 12.49 2.54 19.24
N ALA A 50 12.11 1.63 20.15
CA ALA A 50 12.89 1.33 21.35
C ALA A 50 14.31 0.84 21.00
N LEU A 51 14.43 -0.08 20.04
CA LEU A 51 15.74 -0.52 19.50
C LEU A 51 16.54 0.63 18.91
N ARG A 52 15.90 1.53 18.15
CA ARG A 52 16.56 2.70 17.56
C ARG A 52 17.11 3.66 18.60
N ARG A 53 16.44 3.77 19.76
CA ARG A 53 16.86 4.58 20.91
C ARG A 53 17.89 3.88 21.80
N GLY A 54 18.23 2.63 21.49
CA GLY A 54 19.30 1.88 22.18
C GLY A 54 18.85 1.03 23.36
N VAL A 55 17.54 0.77 23.50
CA VAL A 55 17.07 -0.25 24.45
C VAL A 55 17.61 -1.60 23.99
N SER A 56 18.16 -2.40 24.90
CA SER A 56 18.81 -3.65 24.54
C SER A 56 17.84 -4.75 24.11
N VAL A 57 18.31 -5.67 23.27
CA VAL A 57 17.53 -6.83 22.84
C VAL A 57 17.06 -7.65 24.05
N ASP A 58 17.95 -7.90 25.01
CA ASP A 58 17.64 -8.66 26.24
C ASP A 58 16.50 -8.02 27.04
N GLU A 59 16.54 -6.69 27.17
CA GLU A 59 15.53 -5.94 27.89
C GLU A 59 14.17 -6.02 27.18
N ILE A 60 14.14 -5.77 25.87
CA ILE A 60 12.92 -5.88 25.07
C ILE A 60 12.37 -7.30 25.10
N HIS A 61 13.23 -8.32 24.96
CA HIS A 61 12.84 -9.71 25.09
C HIS A 61 12.24 -10.00 26.48
N SER A 62 12.87 -9.49 27.54
CA SER A 62 12.38 -9.72 28.91
C SER A 62 10.97 -9.16 29.15
N ILE A 63 10.64 -8.02 28.54
CA ILE A 63 9.34 -7.36 28.66
C ILE A 63 8.32 -8.00 27.70
N THR A 64 8.68 -8.12 26.41
CA THR A 64 7.73 -8.44 25.32
C THR A 64 7.54 -9.94 25.11
N LYS A 65 8.52 -10.75 25.49
CA LYS A 65 8.66 -12.17 25.18
C LYS A 65 8.78 -12.47 23.67
N ILE A 66 9.07 -11.44 22.85
CA ILE A 66 9.41 -11.64 21.44
C ILE A 66 10.79 -12.31 21.40
N ASP A 67 10.92 -13.36 20.59
CA ASP A 67 12.17 -14.06 20.44
C ASP A 67 13.29 -13.13 19.95
N GLU A 68 14.47 -13.25 20.53
CA GLU A 68 15.62 -12.41 20.27
C GLU A 68 16.05 -12.43 18.80
N TRP A 69 15.84 -13.56 18.12
CA TRP A 69 16.14 -13.68 16.70
C TRP A 69 15.42 -12.62 15.87
N PHE A 70 14.12 -12.39 16.13
CA PHE A 70 13.35 -11.34 15.44
C PHE A 70 13.88 -9.94 15.79
N LEU A 71 14.24 -9.73 17.05
CA LEU A 71 14.78 -8.44 17.49
C LEU A 71 16.13 -8.13 16.82
N TYR A 72 17.04 -9.14 16.74
CA TYR A 72 18.29 -8.99 15.99
C TYR A 72 18.06 -8.72 14.50
N LYS A 73 17.01 -9.28 13.90
CA LYS A 73 16.62 -8.97 12.51
C LYS A 73 16.18 -7.52 12.34
N LEU A 74 15.45 -6.97 13.32
CA LEU A 74 15.11 -5.55 13.32
C LEU A 74 16.34 -4.66 13.53
N CYS A 75 17.30 -5.06 14.35
CA CYS A 75 18.57 -4.34 14.52
C CYS A 75 19.33 -4.19 13.19
N LYS A 76 19.31 -5.19 12.31
CA LYS A 76 19.94 -5.09 10.98
C LYS A 76 19.34 -3.97 10.12
N LEU A 77 18.01 -3.77 10.19
CA LEU A 77 17.37 -2.64 9.52
C LEU A 77 17.85 -1.30 10.10
N ILE A 78 17.93 -1.20 11.43
CA ILE A 78 18.42 0.01 12.10
C ILE A 78 19.89 0.30 11.76
N ASP A 79 20.73 -0.71 11.68
CA ASP A 79 22.13 -0.55 11.30
C ASP A 79 22.26 -0.09 9.84
N MET A 80 21.39 -0.58 8.95
CA MET A 80 21.32 -0.07 7.58
C MET A 80 20.89 1.41 7.53
N GLU A 81 19.93 1.85 8.37
CA GLU A 81 19.60 3.28 8.46
C GLU A 81 20.81 4.14 8.84
N LYS A 82 21.61 3.65 9.81
CA LYS A 82 22.85 4.35 10.22
C LYS A 82 23.88 4.37 9.10
N THR A 83 24.05 3.24 8.40
CA THR A 83 24.96 3.12 7.26
C THR A 83 24.56 4.08 6.14
N LEU A 84 23.29 4.10 5.74
CA LEU A 84 22.76 5.02 4.73
C LEU A 84 22.98 6.50 5.07
N LYS A 85 22.85 6.87 6.36
CA LYS A 85 23.09 8.25 6.81
C LYS A 85 24.56 8.66 6.72
N ASN A 86 25.47 7.73 7.04
CA ASN A 86 26.90 8.03 7.20
C ASN A 86 27.69 7.77 5.93
N ASP A 87 27.36 6.74 5.16
CA ASP A 87 28.11 6.28 3.99
C ASP A 87 27.16 5.82 2.88
N PHE A 88 26.52 6.76 2.21
CA PHE A 88 25.65 6.49 1.08
C PHE A 88 26.44 6.40 -0.23
N ASN A 89 26.51 5.21 -0.79
CA ASN A 89 27.15 4.87 -2.07
C ASN A 89 26.35 3.78 -2.81
N GLU A 90 26.78 3.35 -4.00
CA GLU A 90 26.06 2.35 -4.82
C GLU A 90 25.93 1.00 -4.10
N GLU A 91 26.93 0.57 -3.36
CA GLU A 91 26.91 -0.72 -2.65
C GLU A 91 25.90 -0.68 -1.50
N THR A 92 25.98 0.33 -0.62
CA THR A 92 25.05 0.50 0.49
C THR A 92 23.61 0.74 0.02
N TYR A 93 23.44 1.41 -1.13
CA TYR A 93 22.14 1.54 -1.77
C TYR A 93 21.57 0.18 -2.18
N LEU A 94 22.36 -0.65 -2.90
CA LEU A 94 21.91 -1.97 -3.33
C LEU A 94 21.62 -2.89 -2.13
N GLU A 95 22.44 -2.86 -1.09
CA GLU A 95 22.20 -3.61 0.13
C GLU A 95 20.89 -3.18 0.82
N ALA A 96 20.61 -1.89 0.90
CA ALA A 96 19.35 -1.38 1.43
C ALA A 96 18.14 -1.87 0.61
N LYS A 97 18.25 -1.87 -0.72
CA LYS A 97 17.22 -2.42 -1.62
C LYS A 97 16.98 -3.90 -1.33
N LYS A 98 18.03 -4.70 -1.18
CA LYS A 98 17.94 -6.15 -0.89
C LYS A 98 17.21 -6.46 0.40
N ILE A 99 17.32 -5.61 1.41
CA ILE A 99 16.61 -5.80 2.69
C ILE A 99 15.26 -5.07 2.77
N GLY A 100 14.80 -4.47 1.66
CA GLY A 100 13.42 -4.03 1.48
C GLY A 100 13.17 -2.52 1.60
N TYR A 101 14.21 -1.67 1.64
CA TYR A 101 14.05 -0.23 1.58
C TYR A 101 13.64 0.22 0.18
N THR A 102 12.62 1.07 0.08
CA THR A 102 12.22 1.73 -1.17
C THR A 102 13.09 2.97 -1.43
N ASP A 103 13.15 3.39 -2.69
CA ASP A 103 13.89 4.60 -3.06
C ASP A 103 13.41 5.82 -2.28
N LYS A 104 12.11 5.98 -2.14
CA LYS A 104 11.48 7.03 -1.34
C LYS A 104 11.97 7.07 0.12
N VAL A 105 12.10 5.90 0.76
CA VAL A 105 12.59 5.81 2.14
C VAL A 105 14.08 6.11 2.21
N ILE A 106 14.88 5.60 1.26
CA ILE A 106 16.32 5.87 1.19
C ILE A 106 16.57 7.36 0.97
N GLU A 107 15.86 8.02 0.05
CA GLU A 107 15.94 9.46 -0.15
C GLU A 107 15.61 10.26 1.13
N LYS A 108 14.58 9.82 1.85
CA LYS A 108 14.18 10.44 3.14
C LYS A 108 15.26 10.28 4.22
N ILE A 109 15.91 9.12 4.28
CA ILE A 109 16.98 8.84 5.27
C ILE A 109 18.25 9.61 4.94
N THR A 110 18.63 9.65 3.67
CA THR A 110 19.90 10.22 3.21
C THR A 110 19.83 11.71 2.90
N GLY A 111 18.63 12.23 2.62
CA GLY A 111 18.43 13.58 2.09
C GLY A 111 18.93 13.76 0.65
N LYS A 112 19.29 12.67 -0.05
CA LYS A 112 19.81 12.68 -1.41
C LYS A 112 18.82 12.04 -2.36
N LYS A 113 18.65 12.62 -3.55
CA LYS A 113 17.82 12.06 -4.61
C LYS A 113 18.55 10.92 -5.33
N ILE A 114 17.82 9.85 -5.65
CA ILE A 114 18.33 8.71 -6.41
C ILE A 114 18.19 9.03 -7.90
N GLU A 115 19.31 9.27 -8.58
CA GLU A 115 19.32 9.58 -10.00
C GLU A 115 19.21 8.34 -10.88
N LYS A 116 19.74 7.21 -10.40
CA LYS A 116 19.76 5.93 -11.14
C LYS A 116 19.15 4.83 -10.27
N PRO A 117 17.84 4.66 -10.31
CA PRO A 117 17.17 3.63 -9.53
C PRO A 117 17.55 2.23 -10.03
N VAL A 118 17.84 1.33 -9.09
CA VAL A 118 17.98 -0.10 -9.36
C VAL A 118 16.59 -0.72 -9.42
N HIS A 119 16.36 -1.51 -10.44
CA HIS A 119 15.09 -2.18 -10.65
C HIS A 119 15.08 -3.58 -10.03
N ALA A 120 13.94 -3.97 -9.49
CA ALA A 120 13.74 -5.31 -9.01
C ALA A 120 13.72 -6.33 -10.16
N VAL A 121 14.17 -7.53 -9.85
CA VAL A 121 13.95 -8.77 -10.60
C VAL A 121 12.94 -9.63 -9.84
N PHE A 122 12.41 -10.65 -10.46
CA PHE A 122 11.35 -11.46 -9.84
C PHE A 122 11.73 -12.93 -9.84
N LYS A 123 11.55 -13.56 -8.67
CA LYS A 123 11.75 -14.99 -8.48
C LYS A 123 10.41 -15.68 -8.27
N MET A 124 10.35 -16.95 -8.68
CA MET A 124 9.19 -17.79 -8.47
C MET A 124 9.11 -18.23 -7.00
N VAL A 125 7.90 -18.21 -6.44
CA VAL A 125 7.66 -18.73 -5.10
C VAL A 125 7.85 -20.24 -5.12
N ASP A 126 8.74 -20.76 -4.29
CA ASP A 126 8.91 -22.19 -4.09
C ASP A 126 7.76 -22.75 -3.25
N THR A 127 6.76 -23.33 -3.92
CA THR A 127 5.61 -23.96 -3.29
C THR A 127 5.85 -25.43 -2.93
N CYS A 128 7.03 -25.95 -3.24
CA CYS A 128 7.37 -27.39 -3.10
C CYS A 128 8.49 -27.66 -2.11
N ALA A 129 8.88 -26.66 -1.28
CA ALA A 129 9.96 -26.79 -0.29
C ALA A 129 11.28 -27.34 -0.87
N ALA A 130 11.63 -26.96 -2.08
CA ALA A 130 12.78 -27.44 -2.85
C ALA A 130 12.82 -28.95 -3.16
N GLU A 131 11.74 -29.67 -2.90
CA GLU A 131 11.67 -31.11 -3.29
C GLU A 131 11.47 -31.30 -4.80
N PHE A 132 10.76 -30.36 -5.44
CA PHE A 132 10.49 -30.33 -6.86
C PHE A 132 10.68 -28.91 -7.41
N ALA A 133 10.93 -28.79 -8.71
CA ALA A 133 10.94 -27.50 -9.37
C ALA A 133 9.57 -26.80 -9.23
N ALA A 134 9.56 -25.55 -8.80
CA ALA A 134 8.35 -24.75 -8.73
C ALA A 134 7.79 -24.55 -10.15
N MET A 135 6.50 -24.82 -10.34
CA MET A 135 5.82 -24.70 -11.63
C MET A 135 4.69 -23.67 -11.60
N THR A 136 4.21 -23.33 -10.41
CA THR A 136 3.16 -22.35 -10.24
C THR A 136 3.73 -20.93 -10.48
N PRO A 137 3.19 -20.17 -11.43
CA PRO A 137 3.74 -18.87 -11.83
C PRO A 137 3.42 -17.76 -10.82
N TYR A 138 3.86 -17.94 -9.59
CA TYR A 138 3.78 -17.00 -8.48
C TYR A 138 5.13 -16.35 -8.28
N PHE A 139 5.16 -15.03 -8.37
CA PHE A 139 6.39 -14.25 -8.34
C PHE A 139 6.44 -13.26 -7.18
N TYR A 140 7.66 -13.01 -6.69
CA TYR A 140 7.97 -11.96 -5.74
C TYR A 140 9.22 -11.22 -6.16
N SER A 141 9.31 -9.94 -5.85
CA SER A 141 10.45 -9.10 -6.19
C SER A 141 11.64 -9.31 -5.26
N THR A 142 12.83 -9.23 -5.85
CA THR A 142 14.13 -9.21 -5.17
C THR A 142 15.09 -8.31 -5.92
N TYR A 143 16.27 -8.07 -5.35
CA TYR A 143 17.35 -7.31 -5.98
C TYR A 143 18.60 -8.18 -6.19
N ASP A 144 18.36 -9.43 -6.55
CA ASP A 144 19.39 -10.42 -6.91
C ASP A 144 19.78 -10.30 -8.41
N ASN A 145 20.57 -11.26 -8.89
CA ASN A 145 21.05 -11.28 -10.28
C ASN A 145 20.18 -12.13 -11.23
N GLU A 146 19.25 -12.90 -10.71
CA GLU A 146 18.42 -13.84 -11.49
C GLU A 146 16.99 -13.32 -11.61
N ASP A 147 16.41 -13.37 -12.82
CA ASP A 147 15.06 -12.92 -13.12
C ASP A 147 14.24 -14.07 -13.75
N GLU A 148 13.67 -14.89 -12.90
CA GLU A 148 12.87 -16.05 -13.30
C GLU A 148 11.56 -15.66 -14.01
N ALA A 149 10.99 -14.50 -13.69
CA ALA A 149 9.79 -14.03 -14.39
C ALA A 149 10.09 -13.69 -15.86
N SER A 150 11.20 -13.01 -16.14
CA SER A 150 11.61 -12.74 -17.52
C SER A 150 11.88 -14.01 -18.31
N GLU A 151 12.51 -15.03 -17.69
CA GLU A 151 12.72 -16.34 -18.29
C GLU A 151 11.39 -17.05 -18.56
N PHE A 152 10.49 -17.05 -17.61
CA PHE A 152 9.16 -17.65 -17.76
C PHE A 152 8.38 -16.99 -18.91
N ILE A 153 8.38 -15.66 -18.98
CA ILE A 153 7.72 -14.88 -20.04
C ILE A 153 8.32 -15.23 -21.42
N ALA A 154 9.65 -15.32 -21.52
CA ALA A 154 10.33 -15.66 -22.78
C ALA A 154 9.97 -17.09 -23.27
N ASN A 155 9.75 -18.02 -22.35
CA ASN A 155 9.48 -19.42 -22.64
C ASN A 155 7.98 -19.78 -22.72
N ARG A 156 7.07 -18.84 -22.61
CA ARG A 156 5.60 -19.08 -22.54
C ARG A 156 4.97 -19.66 -23.82
N GLY A 157 5.72 -19.74 -24.94
CA GLY A 157 5.29 -20.44 -26.17
C GLY A 157 4.16 -19.76 -26.97
N HIS A 158 3.81 -18.52 -26.68
CA HIS A 158 2.79 -17.73 -27.40
C HIS A 158 3.06 -16.24 -27.33
N ASP A 159 2.48 -15.47 -28.29
CA ASP A 159 2.62 -14.03 -28.41
C ASP A 159 1.37 -13.26 -27.96
N ARG A 160 0.57 -13.81 -27.05
CA ARG A 160 -0.61 -13.13 -26.53
C ARG A 160 -0.17 -11.84 -25.81
N LYS A 161 -0.97 -10.77 -26.02
CA LYS A 161 -0.75 -9.48 -25.38
C LYS A 161 -1.06 -9.58 -23.89
N THR A 162 -0.19 -9.04 -23.05
CA THR A 162 -0.35 -9.07 -21.61
C THR A 162 -1.23 -7.91 -21.11
N VAL A 163 -2.14 -8.20 -20.19
CA VAL A 163 -2.92 -7.22 -19.43
C VAL A 163 -2.70 -7.49 -17.94
N ILE A 164 -2.46 -6.44 -17.15
CA ILE A 164 -2.36 -6.55 -15.69
C ILE A 164 -3.69 -6.14 -15.06
N VAL A 165 -4.17 -6.94 -14.12
CA VAL A 165 -5.33 -6.62 -13.27
C VAL A 165 -4.83 -6.45 -11.84
N PHE A 166 -5.09 -5.28 -11.26
CA PHE A 166 -4.73 -5.02 -9.86
C PHE A 166 -5.82 -5.49 -8.91
N GLY A 167 -5.41 -6.26 -7.89
CA GLY A 167 -6.26 -6.68 -6.80
C GLY A 167 -6.53 -5.54 -5.79
N SER A 168 -7.36 -5.85 -4.80
CA SER A 168 -7.83 -4.87 -3.80
C SER A 168 -6.89 -4.70 -2.60
N GLY A 169 -5.81 -5.49 -2.54
CA GLY A 169 -4.96 -5.51 -1.35
C GLY A 169 -5.67 -6.08 -0.12
N PRO A 170 -5.36 -5.60 1.09
CA PRO A 170 -6.01 -6.06 2.30
C PRO A 170 -7.48 -5.64 2.34
N ILE A 171 -8.36 -6.54 2.78
CA ILE A 171 -9.78 -6.23 2.98
C ILE A 171 -9.91 -5.28 4.16
N ARG A 172 -10.65 -4.19 3.98
CA ARG A 172 -10.89 -3.15 4.99
C ARG A 172 -12.35 -3.10 5.40
N ILE A 173 -12.62 -2.53 6.58
CA ILE A 173 -13.99 -2.23 7.01
C ILE A 173 -14.65 -1.31 5.97
N GLY A 174 -15.84 -1.70 5.50
CA GLY A 174 -16.57 -1.00 4.44
C GLY A 174 -16.25 -1.45 3.02
N GLN A 175 -15.33 -2.42 2.86
CA GLN A 175 -15.08 -3.14 1.60
C GLN A 175 -15.55 -4.59 1.77
N GLY A 176 -16.16 -5.15 0.73
CA GLY A 176 -16.55 -6.55 0.69
C GLY A 176 -15.72 -7.36 -0.30
N ILE A 177 -16.08 -8.61 -0.47
CA ILE A 177 -15.43 -9.54 -1.43
C ILE A 177 -15.75 -9.21 -2.89
N GLU A 178 -16.63 -8.25 -3.14
CA GLU A 178 -17.05 -7.84 -4.48
C GLU A 178 -15.88 -7.38 -5.35
N PHE A 179 -14.83 -6.80 -4.76
CA PHE A 179 -13.63 -6.41 -5.50
C PHE A 179 -12.87 -7.63 -6.01
N ASP A 180 -12.72 -8.66 -5.19
CA ASP A 180 -12.08 -9.90 -5.60
C ASP A 180 -12.89 -10.62 -6.67
N TYR A 181 -14.21 -10.74 -6.47
CA TYR A 181 -15.14 -11.29 -7.46
C TYR A 181 -15.04 -10.55 -8.80
N ALA A 182 -15.06 -9.23 -8.79
CA ALA A 182 -14.94 -8.42 -10.00
C ALA A 182 -13.59 -8.60 -10.71
N SER A 183 -12.50 -8.69 -9.94
CA SER A 183 -11.14 -8.94 -10.47
C SER A 183 -11.07 -10.31 -11.15
N VAL A 184 -11.60 -11.37 -10.52
CA VAL A 184 -11.64 -12.73 -11.08
C VAL A 184 -12.42 -12.77 -12.39
N HIS A 185 -13.62 -12.17 -12.42
CA HIS A 185 -14.43 -12.12 -13.64
C HIS A 185 -13.76 -11.29 -14.75
N CYS A 186 -13.06 -10.22 -14.41
CA CYS A 186 -12.27 -9.46 -15.36
C CYS A 186 -11.17 -10.33 -15.98
N VAL A 187 -10.45 -11.09 -15.16
CA VAL A 187 -9.40 -12.01 -15.62
C VAL A 187 -9.98 -13.04 -16.59
N TRP A 188 -11.07 -13.71 -16.22
CA TRP A 188 -11.69 -14.71 -17.09
C TRP A 188 -12.15 -14.12 -18.42
N ALA A 189 -12.79 -12.95 -18.40
CA ALA A 189 -13.24 -12.28 -19.62
C ALA A 189 -12.06 -11.89 -20.53
N LEU A 190 -10.93 -11.46 -19.96
CA LEU A 190 -9.72 -11.14 -20.73
C LEU A 190 -9.07 -12.41 -21.30
N LYS A 191 -9.01 -13.48 -20.53
CA LYS A 191 -8.50 -14.80 -21.00
C LYS A 191 -9.35 -15.34 -22.14
N GLU A 192 -10.69 -15.25 -22.10
CA GLU A 192 -11.59 -15.62 -23.17
C GLU A 192 -11.36 -14.79 -24.46
N LYS A 193 -10.91 -13.54 -24.32
CA LYS A 193 -10.53 -12.66 -25.43
C LYS A 193 -9.11 -12.91 -25.96
N GLY A 194 -8.40 -13.89 -25.41
CA GLY A 194 -7.08 -14.29 -25.85
C GLY A 194 -5.93 -13.43 -25.33
N TYR A 195 -6.16 -12.69 -24.25
CA TYR A 195 -5.07 -12.01 -23.53
C TYR A 195 -4.32 -12.95 -22.58
N ASP A 196 -3.10 -12.60 -22.31
CA ASP A 196 -2.27 -13.16 -21.24
C ASP A 196 -2.47 -12.29 -20.01
N VAL A 197 -2.99 -12.83 -18.93
CA VAL A 197 -3.50 -12.02 -17.81
C VAL A 197 -2.66 -12.23 -16.56
N VAL A 198 -2.22 -11.13 -16.02
CA VAL A 198 -1.42 -11.06 -14.77
C VAL A 198 -2.25 -10.42 -13.68
N ILE A 199 -2.24 -11.01 -12.49
CA ILE A 199 -2.75 -10.38 -11.27
C ILE A 199 -1.58 -9.87 -10.43
N VAL A 200 -1.77 -8.70 -9.84
CA VAL A 200 -0.90 -8.14 -8.80
C VAL A 200 -1.74 -7.93 -7.55
N ASN A 201 -1.43 -8.65 -6.49
CA ASN A 201 -2.13 -8.53 -5.21
C ASN A 201 -1.20 -8.93 -4.06
N ASN A 202 -1.44 -8.40 -2.86
CA ASN A 202 -0.71 -8.74 -1.65
C ASN A 202 -1.56 -9.53 -0.63
N ASN A 203 -2.80 -9.85 -0.98
CA ASN A 203 -3.68 -10.67 -0.14
C ASN A 203 -3.72 -12.11 -0.68
N PRO A 204 -3.12 -13.09 0.02
CA PRO A 204 -3.10 -14.48 -0.45
C PRO A 204 -4.40 -15.25 -0.19
N GLU A 205 -5.34 -14.67 0.54
CA GLU A 205 -6.59 -15.30 1.00
C GLU A 205 -7.79 -14.97 0.07
N THR A 206 -7.54 -14.80 -1.23
CA THR A 206 -8.56 -14.42 -2.20
C THR A 206 -8.54 -15.32 -3.44
N VAL A 207 -9.69 -15.51 -4.09
CA VAL A 207 -9.81 -16.35 -5.30
C VAL A 207 -9.00 -15.78 -6.46
N SER A 208 -8.81 -14.46 -6.51
CA SER A 208 -7.95 -13.84 -7.54
C SER A 208 -6.49 -14.30 -7.48
N THR A 209 -6.05 -14.75 -6.31
CA THR A 209 -4.68 -15.25 -6.09
C THR A 209 -4.56 -16.77 -6.18
N ASP A 210 -5.64 -17.48 -6.56
CA ASP A 210 -5.58 -18.92 -6.82
C ASP A 210 -4.78 -19.21 -8.10
N PHE A 211 -4.09 -20.35 -8.10
CA PHE A 211 -3.12 -20.74 -9.15
C PHE A 211 -3.73 -20.88 -10.55
N ASP A 212 -5.03 -21.11 -10.66
CA ASP A 212 -5.75 -21.34 -11.91
C ASP A 212 -6.52 -20.10 -12.40
N THR A 213 -6.55 -19.03 -11.65
CA THR A 213 -7.28 -17.82 -12.00
C THR A 213 -6.59 -17.04 -13.11
N ALA A 214 -5.37 -16.60 -12.91
CA ALA A 214 -4.58 -15.82 -13.87
C ALA A 214 -3.49 -16.68 -14.55
N ASP A 215 -2.84 -16.13 -15.58
CA ASP A 215 -1.69 -16.78 -16.20
C ASP A 215 -0.41 -16.57 -15.35
N ARG A 216 -0.34 -15.48 -14.57
CA ARG A 216 0.73 -15.18 -13.61
C ARG A 216 0.19 -14.34 -12.45
N LEU A 217 0.84 -14.49 -11.29
CA LEU A 217 0.54 -13.74 -10.09
C LEU A 217 1.81 -13.14 -9.49
N TYR A 218 1.75 -11.86 -9.14
CA TYR A 218 2.78 -11.18 -8.35
C TYR A 218 2.26 -10.86 -6.96
N PHE A 219 2.91 -11.44 -5.94
CA PHE A 219 2.66 -11.13 -4.54
C PHE A 219 3.51 -9.94 -4.12
N GLU A 220 2.98 -8.74 -4.36
CA GLU A 220 3.70 -7.51 -4.06
C GLU A 220 2.80 -6.46 -3.40
N PRO A 221 3.36 -5.58 -2.57
CA PRO A 221 2.65 -4.41 -2.11
C PRO A 221 2.19 -3.57 -3.31
N LEU A 222 0.98 -3.01 -3.19
CA LEU A 222 0.42 -2.16 -4.23
C LEU A 222 0.92 -0.71 -4.03
N THR A 223 2.23 -0.52 -4.21
CA THR A 223 2.92 0.78 -4.14
C THR A 223 3.46 1.17 -5.51
N ASP A 224 3.74 2.46 -5.70
CA ASP A 224 4.23 2.98 -6.99
C ASP A 224 5.50 2.25 -7.46
N GLU A 225 6.47 2.07 -6.58
CA GLU A 225 7.75 1.44 -6.93
C GLU A 225 7.59 -0.04 -7.25
N ASP A 226 6.87 -0.79 -6.39
CA ASP A 226 6.69 -2.24 -6.56
C ASP A 226 5.91 -2.52 -7.86
N VAL A 227 4.84 -1.75 -8.13
CA VAL A 227 4.00 -1.90 -9.31
C VAL A 227 4.74 -1.52 -10.60
N MET A 228 5.51 -0.44 -10.61
CA MET A 228 6.28 -0.03 -11.80
C MET A 228 7.37 -1.04 -12.16
N ASN A 229 7.95 -1.73 -11.19
CA ASN A 229 8.88 -2.82 -11.46
C ASN A 229 8.21 -4.00 -12.19
N ILE A 230 6.98 -4.36 -11.81
CA ILE A 230 6.20 -5.41 -12.49
C ILE A 230 5.84 -4.98 -13.92
N ILE A 231 5.34 -3.75 -14.09
CA ILE A 231 4.98 -3.21 -15.41
C ILE A 231 6.17 -3.22 -16.36
N ARG A 232 7.37 -2.90 -15.86
CA ARG A 232 8.61 -2.92 -16.64
C ARG A 232 8.95 -4.31 -17.18
N VAL A 233 8.75 -5.35 -16.39
CA VAL A 233 9.03 -6.74 -16.77
C VAL A 233 7.93 -7.30 -17.69
N GLU A 234 6.67 -7.12 -17.34
CA GLU A 234 5.53 -7.67 -18.07
C GLU A 234 5.20 -6.92 -19.36
N LYS A 235 5.55 -5.64 -19.47
CA LYS A 235 5.29 -4.77 -20.64
C LYS A 235 3.85 -4.88 -21.13
N PRO A 236 2.84 -4.67 -20.26
CA PRO A 236 1.46 -4.88 -20.62
C PRO A 236 0.99 -3.88 -21.68
N VAL A 237 0.00 -4.27 -22.49
CA VAL A 237 -0.68 -3.34 -23.39
C VAL A 237 -1.60 -2.38 -22.64
N GLY A 238 -1.91 -2.69 -21.40
CA GLY A 238 -2.66 -1.85 -20.47
C GLY A 238 -2.91 -2.55 -19.14
N VAL A 239 -3.41 -1.76 -18.20
CA VAL A 239 -3.68 -2.22 -16.83
C VAL A 239 -5.12 -1.91 -16.42
N VAL A 240 -5.73 -2.75 -15.61
CA VAL A 240 -7.07 -2.57 -15.06
C VAL A 240 -6.95 -2.27 -13.56
N VAL A 241 -7.45 -1.12 -13.13
CA VAL A 241 -7.42 -0.65 -11.74
C VAL A 241 -8.80 -0.62 -11.09
N ALA A 242 -9.87 -0.53 -11.89
CA ALA A 242 -11.21 -0.25 -11.43
C ALA A 242 -11.78 -1.28 -10.43
N PHE A 243 -11.29 -2.52 -10.47
CA PHE A 243 -11.76 -3.61 -9.61
C PHE A 243 -10.91 -3.81 -8.35
N GLY A 244 -9.79 -3.09 -8.23
CA GLY A 244 -8.90 -3.15 -7.06
C GLY A 244 -9.23 -2.17 -5.93
N GLY A 245 -10.41 -1.54 -5.97
CA GLY A 245 -10.84 -0.58 -4.95
C GLY A 245 -9.88 0.59 -4.78
N GLN A 246 -9.93 1.23 -3.61
CA GLN A 246 -9.13 2.41 -3.28
C GLN A 246 -7.62 2.16 -3.39
N THR A 247 -7.17 0.95 -3.15
CA THR A 247 -5.77 0.56 -3.22
C THR A 247 -5.22 0.69 -4.63
N ALA A 248 -5.87 0.08 -5.62
CA ALA A 248 -5.44 0.14 -7.02
C ALA A 248 -5.69 1.53 -7.64
N ILE A 249 -6.79 2.18 -7.27
CA ILE A 249 -7.15 3.53 -7.77
C ILE A 249 -6.07 4.56 -7.45
N LYS A 250 -5.48 4.53 -6.27
CA LYS A 250 -4.40 5.45 -5.88
C LYS A 250 -3.18 5.40 -6.80
N LEU A 251 -2.91 4.25 -7.42
CA LEU A 251 -1.77 4.06 -8.34
C LEU A 251 -2.02 4.67 -9.72
N THR A 252 -3.26 4.97 -10.06
CA THR A 252 -3.68 5.37 -11.42
C THR A 252 -2.94 6.59 -11.91
N LYS A 253 -2.84 7.62 -11.06
CA LYS A 253 -2.19 8.88 -11.43
C LYS A 253 -0.71 8.66 -11.73
N HIS A 254 0.01 7.98 -10.84
CA HIS A 254 1.44 7.71 -11.02
C HIS A 254 1.71 6.87 -12.27
N MET A 255 0.93 5.82 -12.50
CA MET A 255 1.05 4.98 -13.70
C MET A 255 0.78 5.78 -14.98
N ALA A 256 -0.26 6.61 -15.01
CA ALA A 256 -0.59 7.43 -16.16
C ALA A 256 0.50 8.47 -16.49
N GLU A 257 1.08 9.12 -15.48
CA GLU A 257 2.20 10.06 -15.63
C GLU A 257 3.46 9.37 -16.22
N HIS A 258 3.60 8.06 -16.01
CA HIS A 258 4.68 7.24 -16.58
C HIS A 258 4.31 6.53 -17.88
N GLY A 259 3.19 6.94 -18.51
CA GLY A 259 2.79 6.44 -19.84
C GLY A 259 2.14 5.06 -19.85
N VAL A 260 1.72 4.56 -18.71
CA VAL A 260 1.00 3.28 -18.61
C VAL A 260 -0.45 3.49 -19.09
N ASN A 261 -0.92 2.63 -19.99
CA ASN A 261 -2.27 2.67 -20.51
C ASN A 261 -3.26 2.09 -19.48
N ILE A 262 -4.16 2.92 -18.96
CA ILE A 262 -5.23 2.49 -18.03
C ILE A 262 -6.43 2.05 -18.88
N LEU A 263 -6.84 0.80 -18.70
CA LEU A 263 -7.99 0.21 -19.38
C LEU A 263 -9.28 0.44 -18.58
N GLY A 264 -10.35 0.76 -19.28
CA GLY A 264 -11.65 1.05 -18.67
C GLY A 264 -11.84 2.54 -18.41
N THR A 265 -12.09 2.94 -17.16
CA THR A 265 -12.31 4.35 -16.80
C THR A 265 -11.01 5.16 -16.95
N PRO A 266 -10.99 6.25 -17.71
CA PRO A 266 -9.80 7.08 -17.85
C PRO A 266 -9.33 7.70 -16.53
N PRO A 267 -8.02 7.94 -16.34
CA PRO A 267 -7.46 8.49 -15.10
C PRO A 267 -8.14 9.78 -14.64
N ASP A 268 -8.41 10.71 -15.55
CA ASP A 268 -9.07 11.98 -15.23
C ASP A 268 -10.52 11.80 -14.74
N ALA A 269 -11.23 10.81 -15.30
CA ALA A 269 -12.60 10.49 -14.85
C ALA A 269 -12.60 9.80 -13.47
N ILE A 270 -11.57 8.99 -13.17
CA ILE A 270 -11.37 8.42 -11.84
C ILE A 270 -11.12 9.54 -10.82
N ASP A 271 -10.20 10.45 -11.14
CA ASP A 271 -9.86 11.59 -10.28
C ASP A 271 -11.09 12.50 -10.04
N ALA A 272 -11.88 12.76 -11.10
CA ALA A 272 -13.11 13.53 -10.98
C ALA A 272 -14.18 12.86 -10.11
N ALA A 273 -14.20 11.53 -10.04
CA ALA A 273 -15.12 10.79 -9.17
C ALA A 273 -14.64 10.74 -7.71
N GLU A 274 -13.33 10.77 -7.47
CA GLU A 274 -12.72 10.75 -6.13
C GLU A 274 -12.67 12.14 -5.49
N ASP A 275 -12.43 13.18 -6.31
CA ASP A 275 -12.44 14.57 -5.88
C ASP A 275 -13.88 15.06 -5.68
N ARG A 276 -14.22 15.45 -4.46
CA ARG A 276 -15.59 15.84 -4.12
C ARG A 276 -16.08 17.08 -4.82
N GLU A 277 -15.22 18.08 -4.97
CA GLU A 277 -15.59 19.34 -5.60
C GLU A 277 -15.90 19.08 -7.08
N ARG A 278 -15.02 18.39 -7.79
CA ARG A 278 -15.22 17.98 -9.19
C ARG A 278 -16.44 17.07 -9.35
N PHE A 279 -16.68 16.15 -8.41
CA PHE A 279 -17.83 15.26 -8.44
C PHE A 279 -19.14 16.02 -8.18
N ASP A 280 -19.14 16.94 -7.23
CA ASP A 280 -20.28 17.81 -6.96
C ASP A 280 -20.64 18.68 -8.17
N GLU A 281 -19.66 19.28 -8.84
CA GLU A 281 -19.85 20.03 -10.08
C GLU A 281 -20.44 19.16 -11.19
N LEU A 282 -19.95 17.93 -11.34
CA LEU A 282 -20.48 16.97 -12.33
C LEU A 282 -21.96 16.65 -12.05
N LEU A 283 -22.33 16.41 -10.80
CA LEU A 283 -23.72 16.14 -10.41
C LEU A 283 -24.64 17.34 -10.70
N GLU A 284 -24.14 18.56 -10.45
CA GLU A 284 -24.89 19.80 -10.77
C GLU A 284 -25.10 19.98 -12.29
N GLN A 285 -24.06 19.74 -13.09
CA GLN A 285 -24.16 19.78 -14.56
C GLN A 285 -25.17 18.78 -15.09
N LEU A 286 -25.18 17.57 -14.52
CA LEU A 286 -26.12 16.49 -14.87
C LEU A 286 -27.51 16.65 -14.24
N LYS A 287 -27.74 17.68 -13.40
CA LYS A 287 -28.97 17.91 -12.65
C LYS A 287 -29.38 16.74 -11.76
N ILE A 288 -28.41 16.00 -11.26
CA ILE A 288 -28.64 14.90 -10.31
C ILE A 288 -28.78 15.50 -8.92
N LYS A 289 -29.88 15.16 -8.24
CA LYS A 289 -30.13 15.64 -6.87
C LYS A 289 -29.15 15.01 -5.88
N ARG A 290 -28.55 15.83 -5.04
CA ARG A 290 -27.67 15.43 -3.93
C ARG A 290 -28.06 16.18 -2.66
N PRO A 291 -27.67 15.69 -1.48
CA PRO A 291 -27.74 16.48 -0.25
C PRO A 291 -26.94 17.78 -0.40
N GLN A 292 -27.45 18.87 0.15
CA GLN A 292 -26.67 20.10 0.21
C GLN A 292 -25.42 19.89 1.07
N GLY A 293 -24.27 20.31 0.56
CA GLY A 293 -23.00 20.18 1.25
C GLY A 293 -22.02 21.23 0.74
N PHE A 294 -21.04 21.55 1.58
CA PHE A 294 -19.97 22.49 1.28
C PHE A 294 -18.66 21.93 1.81
N THR A 295 -17.59 22.13 1.08
CA THR A 295 -16.24 21.86 1.57
C THR A 295 -15.75 23.06 2.36
N VAL A 296 -15.23 22.81 3.55
CA VAL A 296 -14.74 23.84 4.48
C VAL A 296 -13.37 23.44 5.02
N MET A 297 -12.51 24.42 5.28
CA MET A 297 -11.14 24.20 5.73
C MET A 297 -10.91 24.68 7.16
N THR A 298 -11.80 25.51 7.69
CA THR A 298 -11.69 26.10 9.04
C THR A 298 -12.95 25.85 9.86
N CYS A 299 -12.81 25.91 11.18
CA CYS A 299 -13.95 25.79 12.10
C CYS A 299 -14.97 26.92 11.91
N ASP A 300 -14.52 28.13 11.62
CA ASP A 300 -15.40 29.29 11.44
C ASP A 300 -16.24 29.13 10.16
N GLU A 301 -15.63 28.71 9.06
CA GLU A 301 -16.36 28.36 7.83
C GLU A 301 -17.36 27.23 8.06
N ALA A 302 -16.99 26.21 8.84
CA ALA A 302 -17.89 25.09 9.17
C ALA A 302 -19.13 25.57 9.92
N LEU A 303 -18.98 26.49 10.88
CA LEU A 303 -20.09 27.08 11.62
C LEU A 303 -20.99 27.95 10.73
N GLU A 304 -20.40 28.76 9.87
CA GLU A 304 -21.16 29.61 8.92
C GLU A 304 -21.99 28.72 7.98
N VAL A 305 -21.37 27.70 7.41
CA VAL A 305 -22.05 26.77 6.50
C VAL A 305 -23.12 25.95 7.22
N ALA A 306 -22.87 25.45 8.43
CA ALA A 306 -23.85 24.71 9.21
C ALA A 306 -25.10 25.56 9.50
N ASN A 307 -24.92 26.84 9.82
CA ASN A 307 -26.02 27.78 10.01
C ASN A 307 -26.78 28.04 8.69
N LYS A 308 -26.11 28.04 7.55
CA LYS A 308 -26.71 28.25 6.22
C LYS A 308 -27.56 27.07 5.74
N ILE A 309 -27.08 25.82 5.95
CA ILE A 309 -27.78 24.61 5.51
C ILE A 309 -28.79 24.10 6.53
N HIS A 310 -28.76 24.65 7.74
CA HIS A 310 -29.57 24.27 8.89
C HIS A 310 -29.27 22.87 9.45
N TYR A 311 -29.43 22.74 10.76
CA TYR A 311 -29.27 21.48 11.47
C TYR A 311 -30.44 20.52 11.23
N PRO A 312 -30.25 19.19 11.26
CA PRO A 312 -29.00 18.49 11.57
C PRO A 312 -28.01 18.51 10.40
N VAL A 313 -26.71 18.61 10.70
CA VAL A 313 -25.63 18.54 9.70
C VAL A 313 -24.70 17.39 9.99
N LEU A 314 -24.14 16.83 8.91
CA LEU A 314 -23.11 15.79 8.98
C LEU A 314 -21.77 16.38 8.58
N MET A 315 -20.80 16.35 9.50
CA MET A 315 -19.41 16.63 9.19
C MET A 315 -18.72 15.34 8.78
N ARG A 316 -18.01 15.39 7.66
CA ARG A 316 -17.27 14.26 7.13
C ARG A 316 -15.91 14.71 6.59
N PRO A 317 -14.78 14.11 7.00
CA PRO A 317 -13.49 14.34 6.37
C PRO A 317 -13.50 13.94 4.89
N SER A 318 -12.66 14.57 4.07
CA SER A 318 -12.67 14.36 2.61
C SER A 318 -12.29 12.94 2.20
N TYR A 319 -11.35 12.32 2.92
CA TYR A 319 -10.84 10.99 2.61
C TYR A 319 -11.11 10.03 3.78
N VAL A 320 -12.32 9.47 3.83
CA VAL A 320 -12.68 8.48 4.86
C VAL A 320 -13.32 7.26 4.26
N LEU A 321 -12.98 6.11 4.83
CA LEU A 321 -13.57 4.82 4.56
C LEU A 321 -14.36 4.35 5.80
N GLY A 322 -15.52 3.74 5.59
CA GLY A 322 -16.32 3.15 6.67
C GLY A 322 -16.86 4.15 7.70
N GLY A 323 -16.97 5.44 7.35
CA GLY A 323 -17.52 6.46 8.24
C GLY A 323 -16.59 6.93 9.36
N GLN A 324 -15.32 6.62 9.30
CA GLN A 324 -14.32 7.05 10.28
C GLN A 324 -14.30 8.57 10.43
N ASN A 325 -14.30 9.08 11.67
CA ASN A 325 -14.29 10.50 12.01
C ASN A 325 -15.48 11.32 11.45
N MET A 326 -16.60 10.66 11.11
CA MET A 326 -17.84 11.35 10.78
C MET A 326 -18.57 11.76 12.05
N ILE A 327 -19.03 13.02 12.10
CA ILE A 327 -19.72 13.58 13.26
C ILE A 327 -21.09 14.12 12.81
N CYS A 328 -22.14 13.68 13.47
CA CYS A 328 -23.48 14.21 13.28
C CYS A 328 -23.77 15.30 14.33
N LEU A 329 -24.04 16.50 13.86
CA LEU A 329 -24.40 17.65 14.71
C LEU A 329 -25.91 17.88 14.57
N LEU A 330 -26.65 17.72 15.67
CA LEU A 330 -28.12 17.80 15.65
C LEU A 330 -28.65 19.23 15.70
N TYR A 331 -27.98 20.13 16.44
CA TYR A 331 -28.50 21.50 16.69
C TYR A 331 -27.44 22.57 17.00
N THR A 332 -26.19 22.21 17.28
CA THR A 332 -25.08 23.14 17.52
C THR A 332 -23.77 22.52 17.13
N SER A 333 -22.68 23.31 17.12
CA SER A 333 -21.32 22.75 17.07
C SER A 333 -21.06 21.88 18.31
N PRO A 334 -20.13 20.89 18.22
CA PRO A 334 -19.86 19.99 19.35
C PRO A 334 -19.51 20.79 20.60
N SER A 335 -20.15 20.41 21.71
CA SER A 335 -19.79 20.94 23.02
C SER A 335 -18.38 20.41 23.38
N PRO A 336 -17.60 21.14 24.17
CA PRO A 336 -16.33 20.63 24.71
C PRO A 336 -16.45 19.32 25.47
N ARG A 337 -17.66 18.90 25.85
CA ARG A 337 -17.95 17.62 26.49
C ARG A 337 -18.08 16.47 25.49
N ASP A 338 -18.36 16.74 24.22
CA ASP A 338 -18.55 15.69 23.21
C ASP A 338 -17.20 15.13 22.72
N GLY A 339 -16.09 15.83 22.96
CA GLY A 339 -14.72 15.38 22.69
C GLY A 339 -14.08 14.51 23.78
N ALA A 340 -14.79 14.25 24.89
CA ALA A 340 -14.26 13.49 26.03
C ALA A 340 -14.62 11.99 26.03
N THR A 341 -15.27 11.51 24.96
CA THR A 341 -15.75 10.11 24.84
C THR A 341 -15.33 9.46 23.53
N SER A 342 -14.09 9.71 23.07
CA SER A 342 -13.49 8.91 21.97
C SER A 342 -12.09 8.47 22.32
#